data_0781797acd57dcb76755f503494a4fdc
#
_entry.id   0781797acd57dcb76755f503494a4fdc
#
_cell.length_a   1.000
_cell.length_b   1.000
_cell.length_c   1.000
_cell.angle_alpha   90.00
_cell.angle_beta   90.00
_cell.angle_gamma   90.00
#
_symmetry.space_group_name_H-M   'P 1'
#
loop_
_entity.id
_entity.type
_entity.pdbx_description
1 polymer ?
#
loop_
_entity_poly.entity_id
_entity_poly.type
_entity_poly.pdbx_seq_one_letter_code
_entity_poly.pdbx_strand_id
1 'polypeptide(L)'
;PFVELQPPFNQYEHGSDTEGGYLNMLHYTDWAIGEFIEKFKRRKDFDDTIFMITADHALAHFQSNDPYARFRVPLIVYAPKLIKPHSSQKFGAQTDLLPTIINLLDLEGSYATIGRDLFQPNPGFAVVKDGALVNIFTPQGFLQHSLKQIVDKQLTREDPSGSTQAGLEKKLIAFD
;
A
#
# COMPACT_ATOMS: atom_id res chain seq x y z
N PRO A 1 -19.85 -11.86 -9.85
CA PRO A 1 -20.71 -12.85 -9.20
C PRO A 1 -20.03 -13.29 -7.92
N PHE A 2 -20.68 -13.04 -6.77
CA PHE A 2 -20.17 -13.53 -5.49
C PHE A 2 -20.41 -15.03 -5.45
N VAL A 3 -19.33 -15.78 -5.28
CA VAL A 3 -19.42 -17.22 -5.06
C VAL A 3 -19.69 -17.44 -3.58
N GLU A 4 -20.73 -18.18 -3.26
CA GLU A 4 -21.00 -18.61 -1.89
C GLU A 4 -19.86 -19.55 -1.45
N LEU A 5 -19.05 -19.08 -0.51
CA LEU A 5 -17.92 -19.87 -0.02
C LEU A 5 -18.42 -21.00 0.89
N GLN A 6 -17.86 -22.17 0.71
CA GLN A 6 -18.13 -23.35 1.54
C GLN A 6 -17.19 -23.38 2.77
N PRO A 7 -17.50 -24.17 3.81
CA PRO A 7 -16.55 -24.37 4.90
C PRO A 7 -15.16 -24.83 4.41
N PRO A 8 -14.07 -24.33 5.00
CA PRO A 8 -14.00 -23.53 6.20
C PRO A 8 -14.07 -22.00 5.97
N PHE A 9 -14.37 -21.52 4.78
CA PHE A 9 -14.26 -20.11 4.42
C PHE A 9 -15.54 -19.29 4.65
N ASN A 10 -16.61 -19.93 5.10
CA ASN A 10 -17.90 -19.31 5.40
C ASN A 10 -18.13 -19.12 6.90
N GLN A 11 -17.10 -18.70 7.65
CA GLN A 11 -17.15 -18.61 9.12
C GLN A 11 -17.98 -17.42 9.63
N TYR A 12 -18.15 -16.39 8.80
CA TYR A 12 -18.83 -15.16 9.15
C TYR A 12 -20.21 -15.10 8.48
N GLU A 13 -21.08 -14.22 8.98
CA GLU A 13 -22.42 -14.05 8.48
C GLU A 13 -22.44 -13.75 6.97
N HIS A 14 -23.33 -14.40 6.23
CA HIS A 14 -23.37 -14.36 4.77
C HIS A 14 -24.10 -13.12 4.27
N GLY A 15 -23.59 -12.56 3.17
CA GLY A 15 -24.14 -11.47 2.40
C GLY A 15 -23.06 -10.80 1.58
N SER A 16 -23.35 -10.52 0.31
CA SER A 16 -22.38 -9.94 -0.61
C SER A 16 -21.86 -8.57 -0.17
N ASP A 17 -22.67 -7.85 0.61
CA ASP A 17 -22.42 -6.46 1.02
C ASP A 17 -22.23 -6.33 2.53
N THR A 18 -22.00 -7.46 3.23
CA THR A 18 -21.76 -7.47 4.67
C THR A 18 -20.28 -7.57 5.00
N GLU A 19 -19.89 -7.05 6.17
CA GLU A 19 -18.55 -7.21 6.72
C GLU A 19 -18.15 -8.68 6.81
N GLY A 20 -19.07 -9.55 7.23
CA GLY A 20 -18.84 -10.98 7.33
C GLY A 20 -18.55 -11.64 5.99
N GLY A 21 -19.30 -11.29 4.95
CA GLY A 21 -19.04 -11.77 3.58
C GLY A 21 -17.65 -11.37 3.09
N TYR A 22 -17.24 -10.12 3.37
CA TYR A 22 -15.91 -9.65 3.03
C TYR A 22 -14.79 -10.38 3.79
N LEU A 23 -14.96 -10.61 5.08
CA LEU A 23 -13.99 -11.37 5.89
C LEU A 23 -13.85 -12.81 5.41
N ASN A 24 -14.92 -13.44 4.97
CA ASN A 24 -14.87 -14.76 4.34
C ASN A 24 -14.03 -14.74 3.05
N MET A 25 -14.21 -13.72 2.21
CA MET A 25 -13.44 -13.55 0.97
C MET A 25 -11.95 -13.31 1.26
N LEU A 26 -11.63 -12.51 2.26
CA LEU A 26 -10.24 -12.30 2.70
C LEU A 26 -9.62 -13.61 3.17
N HIS A 27 -10.33 -14.39 3.99
CA HIS A 27 -9.85 -15.67 4.48
C HIS A 27 -9.58 -16.64 3.33
N TYR A 28 -10.48 -16.71 2.35
CA TYR A 28 -10.26 -17.53 1.15
C TYR A 28 -9.06 -17.05 0.33
N THR A 29 -8.91 -15.74 0.14
CA THR A 29 -7.81 -15.16 -0.62
C THR A 29 -6.47 -15.43 0.05
N ASP A 30 -6.39 -15.25 1.37
CA ASP A 30 -5.20 -15.55 2.15
C ASP A 30 -4.79 -17.03 2.02
N TRP A 31 -5.74 -17.93 2.18
CA TRP A 31 -5.52 -19.36 1.96
C TRP A 31 -5.04 -19.65 0.54
N ALA A 32 -5.68 -19.07 -0.49
CA ALA A 32 -5.33 -19.30 -1.88
C ALA A 32 -3.91 -18.83 -2.22
N ILE A 33 -3.51 -17.67 -1.67
CA ILE A 33 -2.12 -17.18 -1.77
C ILE A 33 -1.16 -18.15 -1.09
N GLY A 34 -1.48 -18.64 0.11
CA GLY A 34 -0.68 -19.63 0.82
C GLY A 34 -0.49 -20.92 0.00
N GLU A 35 -1.58 -21.49 -0.52
CA GLU A 35 -1.55 -22.66 -1.39
C GLU A 35 -0.72 -22.44 -2.66
N PHE A 36 -0.84 -21.27 -3.27
CA PHE A 36 -0.04 -20.90 -4.43
C PHE A 36 1.45 -20.91 -4.10
N ILE A 37 1.86 -20.24 -3.02
CA ILE A 37 3.26 -20.18 -2.59
C ILE A 37 3.78 -21.59 -2.23
N GLU A 38 3.02 -22.41 -1.50
CA GLU A 38 3.44 -23.77 -1.15
C GLU A 38 3.63 -24.68 -2.38
N LYS A 39 2.80 -24.53 -3.39
CA LYS A 39 2.97 -25.21 -4.68
C LYS A 39 4.18 -24.69 -5.45
N PHE A 40 4.39 -23.37 -5.45
CA PHE A 40 5.50 -22.73 -6.15
C PHE A 40 6.86 -23.07 -5.53
N LYS A 41 6.94 -23.29 -4.20
CA LYS A 41 8.16 -23.76 -3.51
C LYS A 41 8.76 -25.04 -4.07
N ARG A 42 7.96 -25.86 -4.76
CA ARG A 42 8.42 -27.11 -5.39
C ARG A 42 9.05 -26.90 -6.76
N ARG A 43 9.01 -25.69 -7.29
CA ARG A 43 9.58 -25.35 -8.60
C ARG A 43 11.07 -25.07 -8.50
N LYS A 44 11.78 -25.30 -9.59
CA LYS A 44 13.23 -25.04 -9.67
C LYS A 44 13.58 -23.56 -9.61
N ASP A 45 12.67 -22.72 -10.09
CA ASP A 45 12.81 -21.27 -10.18
C ASP A 45 12.28 -20.54 -8.93
N PHE A 46 11.86 -21.24 -7.89
CA PHE A 46 11.38 -20.62 -6.66
C PHE A 46 12.40 -19.68 -6.03
N ASP A 47 13.64 -20.13 -5.97
CA ASP A 47 14.74 -19.40 -5.35
C ASP A 47 15.17 -18.15 -6.15
N ASP A 48 14.83 -18.10 -7.43
CA ASP A 48 15.11 -17.02 -8.37
C ASP A 48 13.87 -16.15 -8.62
N THR A 49 12.84 -16.28 -7.77
CA THR A 49 11.58 -15.56 -7.91
C THR A 49 11.34 -14.62 -6.75
N ILE A 50 10.93 -13.38 -7.06
CA ILE A 50 10.44 -12.39 -6.10
C ILE A 50 8.92 -12.33 -6.20
N PHE A 51 8.21 -12.55 -5.10
CA PHE A 51 6.78 -12.35 -5.01
C PHE A 51 6.48 -10.98 -4.38
N MET A 52 5.74 -10.15 -5.09
CA MET A 52 5.19 -8.90 -4.56
C MET A 52 3.68 -9.02 -4.52
N ILE A 53 3.13 -8.98 -3.31
CA ILE A 53 1.70 -9.16 -3.06
C ILE A 53 1.18 -7.85 -2.48
N THR A 54 0.22 -7.25 -3.13
CA THR A 54 -0.43 -6.01 -2.70
C THR A 54 -1.89 -6.01 -3.13
N ALA A 55 -2.67 -5.05 -2.64
CA ALA A 55 -4.01 -4.80 -3.12
C ALA A 55 -4.02 -3.64 -4.13
N ASP A 56 -5.02 -3.60 -4.99
CA ASP A 56 -5.29 -2.51 -5.93
C ASP A 56 -5.79 -1.25 -5.21
N HIS A 57 -6.64 -1.41 -4.18
CA HIS A 57 -7.15 -0.34 -3.33
C HIS A 57 -7.50 -0.86 -1.93
N ALA A 58 -7.69 0.06 -0.99
CA ALA A 58 -8.26 -0.24 0.31
C ALA A 58 -9.78 -0.40 0.24
N LEU A 59 -10.38 -1.01 1.26
CA LEU A 59 -11.81 -1.23 1.31
C LEU A 59 -12.56 0.09 1.59
N ALA A 60 -13.34 0.54 0.61
CA ALA A 60 -14.07 1.81 0.68
C ALA A 60 -15.32 1.74 1.60
N HIS A 61 -15.82 0.53 1.91
CA HIS A 61 -17.09 0.36 2.65
C HIS A 61 -16.96 0.53 4.16
N PHE A 62 -15.75 0.42 4.71
CA PHE A 62 -15.54 0.67 6.13
C PHE A 62 -15.16 2.14 6.32
N GLN A 63 -16.13 2.93 6.77
CA GLN A 63 -15.88 4.31 7.15
C GLN A 63 -14.97 4.34 8.36
N SER A 64 -13.75 4.78 8.14
CA SER A 64 -12.81 5.09 9.22
C SER A 64 -12.61 6.60 9.27
N ASN A 65 -12.59 7.14 10.48
CA ASN A 65 -12.17 8.52 10.72
C ASN A 65 -10.64 8.70 10.60
N ASP A 66 -9.92 7.59 10.43
CA ASP A 66 -8.49 7.60 10.18
C ASP A 66 -8.24 7.82 8.69
N PRO A 67 -7.68 8.98 8.28
CA PRO A 67 -7.39 9.26 6.88
C PRO A 67 -6.41 8.27 6.26
N TYR A 68 -5.56 7.63 7.07
CA TYR A 68 -4.61 6.63 6.60
C TYR A 68 -5.29 5.31 6.25
N ALA A 69 -6.29 4.89 7.02
CA ALA A 69 -6.98 3.62 6.82
C ALA A 69 -7.67 3.52 5.46
N ARG A 70 -8.15 4.67 4.94
CA ARG A 70 -8.85 4.76 3.66
C ARG A 70 -7.96 4.39 2.46
N PHE A 71 -6.64 4.59 2.57
CA PHE A 71 -5.70 4.40 1.46
C PHE A 71 -4.63 3.35 1.74
N ARG A 72 -4.63 2.77 2.95
CA ARG A 72 -3.63 1.78 3.34
C ARG A 72 -3.94 0.44 2.71
N VAL A 73 -2.99 -0.06 1.92
CA VAL A 73 -2.99 -1.41 1.36
C VAL A 73 -1.78 -2.19 1.89
N PRO A 74 -1.87 -3.53 2.01
CA PRO A 74 -0.71 -4.34 2.37
C PRO A 74 0.31 -4.34 1.23
N LEU A 75 1.59 -4.46 1.58
CA LEU A 75 2.66 -4.82 0.65
C LEU A 75 3.53 -5.89 1.32
N ILE A 76 3.57 -7.06 0.71
CA ILE A 76 4.42 -8.17 1.11
C ILE A 76 5.43 -8.40 -0.01
N VAL A 77 6.71 -8.37 0.30
CA VAL A 77 7.79 -8.76 -0.61
C VAL A 77 8.40 -10.05 -0.08
N TYR A 78 8.21 -11.13 -0.81
CA TYR A 78 8.67 -12.44 -0.40
C TYR A 78 9.69 -13.00 -1.39
N ALA A 79 10.94 -13.07 -0.96
CA ALA A 79 12.08 -13.63 -1.68
C ALA A 79 13.09 -14.14 -0.64
N PRO A 80 12.89 -15.35 -0.08
CA PRO A 80 13.58 -15.80 1.14
C PRO A 80 15.10 -15.93 1.00
N LYS A 81 15.65 -16.10 -0.21
CA LYS A 81 17.09 -16.06 -0.46
C LYS A 81 17.67 -14.65 -0.53
N LEU A 82 16.86 -13.67 -0.87
CA LEU A 82 17.30 -12.29 -1.11
C LEU A 82 16.99 -11.39 0.10
N ILE A 83 15.84 -11.57 0.75
CA ILE A 83 15.31 -10.66 1.75
C ILE A 83 15.15 -11.38 3.08
N LYS A 84 15.78 -10.84 4.14
CA LYS A 84 15.55 -11.31 5.51
C LYS A 84 14.19 -10.79 6.02
N PRO A 85 13.44 -11.60 6.79
CA PRO A 85 12.16 -11.18 7.35
C PRO A 85 12.30 -9.92 8.19
N HIS A 86 11.53 -8.90 7.86
CA HIS A 86 11.42 -7.66 8.64
C HIS A 86 10.09 -6.98 8.33
N SER A 87 9.66 -6.07 9.21
CA SER A 87 8.54 -5.18 8.95
C SER A 87 9.03 -3.74 8.79
N SER A 88 8.39 -2.99 7.91
CA SER A 88 8.71 -1.59 7.66
C SER A 88 7.51 -0.70 7.96
N GLN A 89 7.76 0.46 8.58
CA GLN A 89 6.76 1.51 8.83
C GLN A 89 6.93 2.69 7.85
N LYS A 90 7.68 2.49 6.77
CA LYS A 90 7.85 3.52 5.74
C LYS A 90 6.54 3.78 5.00
N PHE A 91 6.33 5.04 4.67
CA PHE A 91 5.29 5.39 3.72
C PHE A 91 5.76 5.09 2.29
N GLY A 92 4.92 4.44 1.52
CA GLY A 92 5.14 4.14 0.12
C GLY A 92 3.84 4.16 -0.65
N ALA A 93 3.94 4.19 -1.97
CA ALA A 93 2.81 4.14 -2.88
C ALA A 93 3.03 3.05 -3.93
N GLN A 94 1.98 2.68 -4.66
CA GLN A 94 2.10 1.68 -5.73
C GLN A 94 3.09 2.09 -6.83
N THR A 95 3.31 3.39 -7.02
CA THR A 95 4.34 3.93 -7.93
C THR A 95 5.76 3.53 -7.53
N ASP A 96 5.99 3.20 -6.25
CA ASP A 96 7.28 2.79 -5.72
C ASP A 96 7.62 1.32 -6.03
N LEU A 97 6.64 0.52 -6.49
CA LEU A 97 6.84 -0.91 -6.76
C LEU A 97 7.84 -1.13 -7.90
N LEU A 98 7.70 -0.40 -9.01
CA LEU A 98 8.59 -0.56 -10.18
C LEU A 98 10.06 -0.28 -9.84
N PRO A 99 10.45 0.88 -9.29
CA PRO A 99 11.84 1.13 -8.92
C PRO A 99 12.36 0.16 -7.86
N THR A 100 11.50 -0.31 -6.95
CA THR A 100 11.86 -1.32 -5.97
C THR A 100 12.19 -2.66 -6.63
N ILE A 101 11.39 -3.11 -7.60
CA ILE A 101 11.65 -4.36 -8.35
C ILE A 101 12.93 -4.25 -9.15
N ILE A 102 13.13 -3.14 -9.86
CA ILE A 102 14.33 -2.92 -10.68
C ILE A 102 15.59 -3.01 -9.82
N ASN A 103 15.59 -2.38 -8.65
CA ASN A 103 16.72 -2.45 -7.72
C ASN A 103 16.91 -3.85 -7.13
N LEU A 104 15.85 -4.54 -6.74
CA LEU A 104 15.94 -5.90 -6.20
C LEU A 104 16.49 -6.91 -7.22
N LEU A 105 16.22 -6.70 -8.50
CA LEU A 105 16.68 -7.56 -9.59
C LEU A 105 18.02 -7.10 -10.20
N ASP A 106 18.60 -6.01 -9.67
CA ASP A 106 19.84 -5.40 -10.17
C ASP A 106 19.81 -5.16 -11.70
N LEU A 107 18.66 -4.65 -12.18
CA LEU A 107 18.47 -4.40 -13.59
C LEU A 107 19.11 -3.07 -14.00
N GLU A 108 20.00 -3.13 -14.99
CA GLU A 108 20.61 -1.95 -15.60
C GLU A 108 19.66 -1.33 -16.63
N GLY A 109 19.69 0.00 -16.74
CA GLY A 109 18.95 0.74 -17.74
C GLY A 109 18.40 2.07 -17.25
N SER A 110 17.86 2.86 -18.19
CA SER A 110 17.19 4.13 -17.87
C SER A 110 15.69 3.94 -17.95
N TYR A 111 14.99 4.38 -16.94
CA TYR A 111 13.53 4.36 -16.88
C TYR A 111 13.00 5.64 -16.23
N ALA A 112 11.82 6.06 -16.63
CA ALA A 112 11.15 7.20 -16.02
C ALA A 112 10.17 6.70 -14.95
N THR A 113 10.29 7.23 -13.76
CA THR A 113 9.37 6.95 -12.65
C THR A 113 9.26 8.13 -11.70
N ILE A 114 8.09 8.30 -11.12
CA ILE A 114 7.86 9.20 -9.97
C ILE A 114 8.01 8.44 -8.64
N GLY A 115 8.11 7.12 -8.70
CA GLY A 115 8.29 6.26 -7.53
C GLY A 115 9.74 6.21 -7.06
N ARG A 116 9.94 5.61 -5.90
CA ARG A 116 11.23 5.45 -5.22
C ARG A 116 11.41 4.01 -4.77
N ASP A 117 12.63 3.57 -4.69
CA ASP A 117 12.94 2.28 -4.11
C ASP A 117 12.64 2.25 -2.60
N LEU A 118 11.76 1.36 -2.18
CA LEU A 118 11.33 1.20 -0.79
C LEU A 118 12.41 0.63 0.13
N PHE A 119 13.45 0.00 -0.40
CA PHE A 119 14.57 -0.52 0.37
C PHE A 119 15.62 0.55 0.69
N GLN A 120 15.64 1.67 -0.03
CA GLN A 120 16.54 2.77 0.26
C GLN A 120 16.18 3.50 1.55
N PRO A 121 17.18 4.00 2.31
CA PRO A 121 16.97 4.71 3.57
C PRO A 121 16.37 6.10 3.33
N ASN A 122 15.06 6.19 3.29
CA ASN A 122 14.33 7.45 3.18
C ASN A 122 13.11 7.41 4.11
N PRO A 123 12.60 8.56 4.58
CA PRO A 123 11.45 8.60 5.48
C PRO A 123 10.15 8.15 4.81
N GLY A 124 10.13 8.09 3.48
CA GLY A 124 8.95 7.78 2.68
C GLY A 124 7.90 8.87 2.71
N PHE A 125 7.08 8.86 1.71
CA PHE A 125 5.80 9.53 1.66
C PHE A 125 4.93 8.82 0.63
N ALA A 126 3.62 8.98 0.71
CA ALA A 126 2.70 8.51 -0.31
C ALA A 126 1.86 9.67 -0.81
N VAL A 127 1.69 9.77 -2.12
CA VAL A 127 0.74 10.69 -2.74
C VAL A 127 -0.36 9.87 -3.39
N VAL A 128 -1.61 10.25 -3.10
CA VAL A 128 -2.80 9.54 -3.58
C VAL A 128 -3.79 10.56 -4.13
N LYS A 129 -4.23 10.35 -5.36
CA LYS A 129 -5.31 11.13 -5.97
C LYS A 129 -6.65 10.47 -5.64
N ASP A 130 -7.61 11.26 -5.16
CA ASP A 130 -8.97 10.84 -4.85
C ASP A 130 -9.95 11.84 -5.44
N GLY A 131 -10.46 11.54 -6.63
CA GLY A 131 -11.29 12.47 -7.39
C GLY A 131 -10.55 13.76 -7.75
N ALA A 132 -11.04 14.90 -7.26
CA ALA A 132 -10.44 16.22 -7.45
C ALA A 132 -9.43 16.58 -6.33
N LEU A 133 -9.21 15.70 -5.38
CA LEU A 133 -8.34 15.92 -4.23
C LEU A 133 -7.04 15.12 -4.37
N VAL A 134 -5.96 15.71 -3.89
CA VAL A 134 -4.66 15.05 -3.78
C VAL A 134 -4.26 14.98 -2.31
N ASN A 135 -3.80 13.84 -1.88
CA ASN A 135 -3.45 13.56 -0.50
C ASN A 135 -1.96 13.24 -0.41
N ILE A 136 -1.27 13.79 0.58
CA ILE A 136 0.08 13.38 0.93
C ILE A 136 0.11 12.82 2.36
N PHE A 137 0.73 11.67 2.50
CA PHE A 137 0.94 10.96 3.77
C PHE A 137 2.44 10.87 4.05
N THR A 138 2.85 11.27 5.24
CA THR A 138 4.26 11.25 5.70
C THR A 138 4.32 10.92 7.18
N PRO A 139 5.53 10.63 7.74
CA PRO A 139 5.70 10.54 9.19
C PRO A 139 5.34 11.83 9.96
N GLN A 140 5.35 12.99 9.31
CA GLN A 140 5.00 14.27 9.91
C GLN A 140 3.50 14.55 9.91
N GLY A 141 2.74 13.81 9.13
CA GLY A 141 1.29 13.96 9.07
C GLY A 141 0.71 13.76 7.68
N PHE A 142 -0.55 14.09 7.59
CA PHE A 142 -1.40 14.01 6.41
C PHE A 142 -1.84 15.42 5.99
N LEU A 143 -1.95 15.63 4.68
CA LEU A 143 -2.50 16.86 4.11
C LEU A 143 -3.30 16.50 2.86
N GLN A 144 -4.52 17.04 2.78
CA GLN A 144 -5.40 16.94 1.62
C GLN A 144 -5.53 18.31 0.95
N HIS A 145 -5.41 18.35 -0.36
CA HIS A 145 -5.36 19.56 -1.16
C HIS A 145 -6.25 19.48 -2.40
N SER A 146 -6.92 20.55 -2.74
CA SER A 146 -7.74 20.67 -3.97
C SER A 146 -6.96 21.25 -5.15
N LEU A 147 -5.64 21.38 -5.06
CA LEU A 147 -4.74 22.13 -5.94
C LEU A 147 -4.93 23.65 -5.89
N LYS A 148 -5.95 24.12 -5.18
CA LYS A 148 -6.20 25.56 -4.93
C LYS A 148 -5.96 25.92 -3.46
N GLN A 149 -6.34 25.01 -2.56
CA GLN A 149 -6.24 25.23 -1.12
C GLN A 149 -6.17 23.89 -0.36
N ILE A 150 -5.66 23.96 0.86
CA ILE A 150 -5.73 22.84 1.80
C ILE A 150 -7.19 22.63 2.20
N VAL A 151 -7.65 21.39 2.10
CA VAL A 151 -9.02 20.98 2.44
C VAL A 151 -9.06 20.35 3.83
N ASP A 152 -8.06 19.52 4.14
CA ASP A 152 -7.94 18.85 5.45
C ASP A 152 -6.47 18.59 5.78
N LYS A 153 -6.17 18.47 7.08
CA LYS A 153 -4.83 18.14 7.56
C LYS A 153 -4.85 17.53 8.95
N GLN A 154 -3.91 16.64 9.19
CA GLN A 154 -3.58 16.11 10.51
C GLN A 154 -2.07 16.03 10.65
N LEU A 155 -1.49 16.80 11.55
CA LEU A 155 -0.05 16.79 11.82
C LEU A 155 0.24 15.99 13.10
N THR A 156 1.36 15.29 13.12
CA THR A 156 1.79 14.47 14.27
C THR A 156 2.27 15.32 15.45
N ARG A 157 2.62 16.58 15.20
CA ARG A 157 3.03 17.58 16.19
C ARG A 157 2.39 18.92 15.90
N GLU A 158 2.25 19.75 16.93
CA GLU A 158 1.89 21.14 16.74
C GLU A 158 2.89 21.84 15.81
N ASP A 159 2.41 22.63 14.89
CA ASP A 159 3.19 23.38 13.90
C ASP A 159 2.90 24.88 14.00
N PRO A 160 3.31 25.57 15.08
CA PRO A 160 3.01 26.98 15.30
C PRO A 160 3.60 27.89 14.22
N SER A 161 4.69 27.47 13.58
CA SER A 161 5.34 28.22 12.49
C SER A 161 4.70 27.99 11.12
N GLY A 162 3.85 26.96 10.98
CA GLY A 162 3.31 26.51 9.69
C GLY A 162 4.36 25.89 8.75
N SER A 163 5.58 25.69 9.22
CA SER A 163 6.70 25.22 8.36
C SER A 163 6.51 23.78 7.88
N THR A 164 5.98 22.91 8.73
CA THR A 164 5.68 21.50 8.37
C THR A 164 4.57 21.45 7.32
N GLN A 165 3.48 22.19 7.55
CA GLN A 165 2.38 22.29 6.60
C GLN A 165 2.86 22.81 5.25
N ALA A 166 3.59 23.92 5.19
CA ALA A 166 4.14 24.49 3.96
C ALA A 166 5.07 23.52 3.24
N GLY A 167 5.88 22.76 4.00
CA GLY A 167 6.75 21.73 3.46
C GLY A 167 5.98 20.56 2.82
N LEU A 168 4.89 20.11 3.43
CA LEU A 168 4.01 19.06 2.87
C LEU A 168 3.28 19.55 1.62
N GLU A 169 2.74 20.77 1.66
CA GLU A 169 2.05 21.39 0.53
C GLU A 169 2.99 21.53 -0.68
N LYS A 170 4.21 22.02 -0.46
CA LYS A 170 5.22 22.12 -1.50
C LYS A 170 5.57 20.77 -2.13
N LYS A 171 5.71 19.72 -1.31
CA LYS A 171 5.96 18.36 -1.82
C LYS A 171 4.79 17.85 -2.64
N LEU A 172 3.55 18.08 -2.19
CA LEU A 172 2.35 17.62 -2.87
C LEU A 172 2.20 18.30 -4.23
N ILE A 173 2.36 19.62 -4.30
CA ILE A 173 2.26 20.40 -5.54
C ILE A 173 3.38 20.00 -6.54
N ALA A 174 4.56 19.63 -6.06
CA ALA A 174 5.66 19.20 -6.92
C ALA A 174 5.41 17.80 -7.53
N PHE A 175 4.38 17.08 -7.11
CA PHE A 175 3.99 15.77 -7.61
C PHE A 175 2.90 15.85 -8.69
N ASP A 176 2.20 16.98 -8.81
CA ASP A 176 1.17 17.24 -9.82
C ASP A 176 1.81 17.77 -11.12
#